data_e6591f94212f8f0af13d902ac1bac251
#
_entry.id   e6591f94212f8f0af13d902ac1bac251
#
_cell.length_a   1.000
_cell.length_b   1.000
_cell.length_c   1.000
_cell.angle_alpha   90.00
_cell.angle_beta   90.00
_cell.angle_gamma   90.00
#
_symmetry.space_group_name_H-M   'P 1'
#
loop_
_entity.id
_entity.type
_entity.pdbx_description
1 polymer ?
#
loop_
_entity_poly.entity_id
_entity_poly.type
_entity_poly.pdbx_seq_one_letter_code
_entity_poly.pdbx_strand_id
1 'polypeptide(L)'
;MSRLKRLNLIAAFLHLVQGIAILILSNDFALPVTSFYWNDAPNNRLDINRLERVFDVPIAWAAAVFLFLSALFHLIVATVGRSKYESEIQVEQNRFRWVEYSISSTVMILAICLMFGIGDIAGLLGIAGTNAAMILFGWIMEVVNKPGQKVWWTPFWFGCIAGIVPWIGLLFYLLGPGSDMPGFVYGIFISIFIFFNLFALNQYLQYKKVGKWASYIYGERAYLILSLTAKSALAWQLFGNTLSN
;
A
#
# COMPACT_ATOMS: atom_id res chain seq x y z
N MET A 1 11.39 -17.14 17.01
CA MET A 1 12.01 -16.99 15.66
C MET A 1 11.56 -18.06 14.66
N SER A 2 11.54 -19.36 14.95
CA SER A 2 11.09 -20.41 14.00
C SER A 2 9.68 -20.16 13.42
N ARG A 3 8.74 -19.70 14.25
CA ARG A 3 7.37 -19.36 13.79
C ARG A 3 7.33 -18.20 12.82
N LEU A 4 8.11 -17.11 13.04
CA LEU A 4 8.18 -15.98 12.11
C LEU A 4 8.78 -16.40 10.77
N LYS A 5 9.85 -17.22 10.77
CA LYS A 5 10.42 -17.79 9.55
C LYS A 5 9.38 -18.56 8.75
N ARG A 6 8.65 -19.47 9.42
CA ARG A 6 7.61 -20.28 8.76
C ARG A 6 6.49 -19.40 8.16
N LEU A 7 6.04 -18.40 8.91
CA LEU A 7 5.01 -17.47 8.42
C LEU A 7 5.50 -16.67 7.20
N ASN A 8 6.74 -16.18 7.22
CA ASN A 8 7.31 -15.49 6.06
C ASN A 8 7.42 -16.41 4.83
N LEU A 9 7.83 -17.67 5.00
CA LEU A 9 7.85 -18.62 3.88
C LEU A 9 6.45 -18.91 3.31
N ILE A 10 5.46 -19.07 4.19
CA ILE A 10 4.06 -19.25 3.76
C ILE A 10 3.57 -18.00 3.02
N ALA A 11 3.83 -16.80 3.55
CA ALA A 11 3.44 -15.55 2.90
C ALA A 11 4.14 -15.37 1.55
N ALA A 12 5.44 -15.65 1.47
CA ALA A 12 6.18 -15.62 0.20
C ALA A 12 5.55 -16.54 -0.85
N PHE A 13 5.27 -17.79 -0.48
CA PHE A 13 4.65 -18.77 -1.36
C PHE A 13 3.25 -18.31 -1.82
N LEU A 14 2.39 -17.88 -0.88
CA LEU A 14 1.03 -17.45 -1.20
C LEU A 14 1.01 -16.20 -2.10
N HIS A 15 1.85 -15.22 -1.84
CA HIS A 15 1.97 -14.04 -2.71
C HIS A 15 2.48 -14.40 -4.09
N LEU A 16 3.49 -15.27 -4.18
CA LEU A 16 4.04 -15.71 -5.46
C LEU A 16 2.98 -16.44 -6.30
N VAL A 17 2.28 -17.41 -5.72
CA VAL A 17 1.24 -18.18 -6.42
C VAL A 17 0.11 -17.27 -6.88
N GLN A 18 -0.34 -16.33 -6.05
CA GLN A 18 -1.39 -15.38 -6.43
C GLN A 18 -0.93 -14.45 -7.56
N GLY A 19 0.29 -13.92 -7.49
CA GLY A 19 0.84 -13.07 -8.56
C GLY A 19 0.93 -13.81 -9.91
N ILE A 20 1.38 -15.07 -9.90
CA ILE A 20 1.43 -15.92 -11.09
C ILE A 20 0.01 -16.20 -11.60
N ALA A 21 -0.93 -16.56 -10.72
CA ALA A 21 -2.31 -16.84 -11.10
C ALA A 21 -2.98 -15.62 -11.76
N ILE A 22 -2.79 -14.42 -11.20
CA ILE A 22 -3.32 -13.19 -11.78
C ILE A 22 -2.75 -12.96 -13.19
N LEU A 23 -1.44 -13.16 -13.41
CA LEU A 23 -0.85 -12.98 -14.73
C LEU A 23 -1.32 -14.02 -15.75
N ILE A 24 -1.50 -15.28 -15.35
CA ILE A 24 -2.00 -16.34 -16.24
C ILE A 24 -3.46 -16.07 -16.66
N LEU A 25 -4.26 -15.52 -15.74
CA LEU A 25 -5.67 -15.24 -15.96
C LEU A 25 -5.92 -13.82 -16.52
N SER A 26 -4.86 -13.00 -16.67
CA SER A 26 -4.98 -11.60 -17.07
C SER A 26 -5.46 -11.42 -18.50
N ASN A 27 -6.07 -10.27 -18.73
CA ASN A 27 -6.43 -9.72 -20.03
C ASN A 27 -5.67 -8.42 -20.29
N ASP A 28 -5.91 -7.79 -21.43
CA ASP A 28 -5.25 -6.55 -21.86
C ASP A 28 -5.83 -5.28 -21.21
N PHE A 29 -6.66 -5.41 -20.15
CA PHE A 29 -7.26 -4.26 -19.49
C PHE A 29 -6.19 -3.37 -18.85
N ALA A 30 -6.13 -2.13 -19.32
CA ALA A 30 -5.19 -1.12 -18.88
C ALA A 30 -5.88 0.22 -18.68
N LEU A 31 -5.39 1.01 -17.74
CA LEU A 31 -5.91 2.34 -17.46
C LEU A 31 -4.88 3.41 -17.81
N PRO A 32 -5.31 4.51 -18.46
CA PRO A 32 -4.40 5.55 -18.91
C PRO A 32 -3.89 6.40 -17.74
N VAL A 33 -2.60 6.67 -17.76
CA VAL A 33 -2.00 7.79 -17.04
C VAL A 33 -2.02 8.99 -17.97
N THR A 34 -2.53 10.09 -17.50
CA THR A 34 -2.77 11.30 -18.29
C THR A 34 -2.01 12.49 -17.76
N SER A 35 -1.83 13.50 -18.59
CA SER A 35 -1.34 14.82 -18.20
C SER A 35 -2.05 15.90 -18.98
N PHE A 36 -2.17 17.05 -18.37
CA PHE A 36 -2.67 18.24 -19.03
C PHE A 36 -1.52 19.21 -19.25
N TYR A 37 -1.14 19.44 -20.52
CA TYR A 37 -0.06 20.37 -20.86
C TYR A 37 -0.59 21.75 -21.19
N TRP A 38 -0.03 22.75 -20.53
CA TRP A 38 -0.42 24.13 -20.76
C TRP A 38 0.39 24.71 -21.93
N ASN A 39 -0.27 24.99 -23.04
CA ASN A 39 0.39 25.45 -24.28
C ASN A 39 0.20 26.95 -24.55
N ASP A 40 -0.64 27.63 -23.75
CA ASP A 40 -0.98 29.03 -23.91
C ASP A 40 -0.75 29.82 -22.62
N ALA A 41 -0.99 31.13 -22.67
CA ALA A 41 -0.93 31.97 -21.49
C ALA A 41 -1.84 31.48 -20.35
N PRO A 42 -1.43 31.60 -19.07
CA PRO A 42 -2.16 31.08 -17.93
C PRO A 42 -3.59 31.61 -17.74
N ASN A 43 -3.96 32.68 -18.44
CA ASN A 43 -5.29 33.29 -18.40
C ASN A 43 -6.29 32.63 -19.36
N ASN A 44 -5.87 31.72 -20.23
CA ASN A 44 -6.76 31.00 -21.12
C ASN A 44 -7.53 29.89 -20.35
N ARG A 45 -8.77 29.60 -20.82
CA ARG A 45 -9.57 28.53 -20.23
C ARG A 45 -8.93 27.17 -20.51
N LEU A 46 -9.07 26.26 -19.53
CA LEU A 46 -8.71 24.87 -19.70
C LEU A 46 -9.52 24.24 -20.85
N ASP A 47 -8.83 23.69 -21.84
CA ASP A 47 -9.44 22.93 -22.92
C ASP A 47 -9.25 21.44 -22.64
N ILE A 48 -10.35 20.73 -22.38
CA ILE A 48 -10.35 19.28 -22.09
C ILE A 48 -9.76 18.47 -23.24
N ASN A 49 -9.79 18.99 -24.49
CA ASN A 49 -9.21 18.31 -25.64
C ASN A 49 -7.69 18.27 -25.62
N ARG A 50 -7.04 18.96 -24.66
CA ARG A 50 -5.58 18.93 -24.44
C ARG A 50 -5.15 17.92 -23.39
N LEU A 51 -6.04 17.04 -22.94
CA LEU A 51 -5.68 15.94 -22.06
C LEU A 51 -4.88 14.91 -22.86
N GLU A 52 -3.58 14.79 -22.55
CA GLU A 52 -2.68 13.89 -23.20
C GLU A 52 -2.57 12.55 -22.46
N ARG A 53 -2.63 11.45 -23.19
CA ARG A 53 -2.32 10.12 -22.65
C ARG A 53 -0.80 9.93 -22.66
N VAL A 54 -0.21 9.71 -21.47
CA VAL A 54 1.24 9.56 -21.31
C VAL A 54 1.66 8.10 -21.53
N PHE A 55 1.02 7.18 -20.80
CA PHE A 55 1.17 5.73 -20.94
C PHE A 55 -0.01 5.01 -20.28
N ASP A 56 -0.08 3.69 -20.47
CA ASP A 56 -1.08 2.84 -19.84
C ASP A 56 -0.47 1.94 -18.77
N VAL A 57 -1.27 1.67 -17.76
CA VAL A 57 -0.93 0.73 -16.68
C VAL A 57 -1.86 -0.48 -16.79
N PRO A 58 -1.34 -1.65 -17.19
CA PRO A 58 -2.11 -2.89 -17.12
C PRO A 58 -2.38 -3.24 -15.65
N ILE A 59 -3.65 -3.27 -15.25
CA ILE A 59 -4.04 -3.41 -13.84
C ILE A 59 -3.64 -4.76 -13.26
N ALA A 60 -3.73 -5.84 -14.03
CA ALA A 60 -3.26 -7.15 -13.62
C ALA A 60 -1.75 -7.17 -13.31
N TRP A 61 -0.93 -6.46 -14.11
CA TRP A 61 0.50 -6.31 -13.84
C TRP A 61 0.78 -5.50 -12.59
N ALA A 62 0.04 -4.41 -12.35
CA ALA A 62 0.17 -3.64 -11.11
C ALA A 62 -0.15 -4.51 -9.88
N ALA A 63 -1.20 -5.34 -9.96
CA ALA A 63 -1.55 -6.29 -8.92
C ALA A 63 -0.46 -7.35 -8.71
N ALA A 64 0.08 -7.94 -9.77
CA ALA A 64 1.14 -8.92 -9.68
C ALA A 64 2.44 -8.33 -9.10
N VAL A 65 2.81 -7.10 -9.48
CA VAL A 65 4.03 -6.42 -9.02
C VAL A 65 4.05 -6.27 -7.50
N PHE A 66 2.99 -5.76 -6.86
CA PHE A 66 3.02 -5.62 -5.41
C PHE A 66 2.97 -6.97 -4.68
N LEU A 67 2.38 -8.02 -5.27
CA LEU A 67 2.45 -9.38 -4.75
C LEU A 67 3.86 -9.96 -4.86
N PHE A 68 4.52 -9.81 -6.00
CA PHE A 68 5.90 -10.29 -6.20
C PHE A 68 6.91 -9.55 -5.32
N LEU A 69 6.74 -8.24 -5.13
CA LEU A 69 7.53 -7.46 -4.18
C LEU A 69 7.40 -8.05 -2.77
N SER A 70 6.18 -8.34 -2.32
CA SER A 70 5.95 -8.95 -1.02
C SER A 70 6.53 -10.35 -0.92
N ALA A 71 6.34 -11.20 -1.95
CA ALA A 71 6.93 -12.53 -2.01
C ALA A 71 8.47 -12.47 -1.89
N LEU A 72 9.10 -11.56 -2.64
CA LEU A 72 10.55 -11.34 -2.62
C LEU A 72 11.04 -10.94 -1.22
N PHE A 73 10.44 -9.93 -0.60
CA PHE A 73 10.87 -9.48 0.73
C PHE A 73 10.63 -10.52 1.82
N HIS A 74 9.52 -11.25 1.78
CA HIS A 74 9.27 -12.37 2.68
C HIS A 74 10.28 -13.49 2.50
N LEU A 75 10.70 -13.77 1.25
CA LEU A 75 11.76 -14.75 0.97
C LEU A 75 13.12 -14.24 1.48
N ILE A 76 13.48 -12.98 1.25
CA ILE A 76 14.72 -12.36 1.74
C ILE A 76 14.83 -12.51 3.26
N VAL A 77 13.80 -12.11 4.02
CA VAL A 77 13.85 -12.17 5.50
C VAL A 77 13.80 -13.60 6.04
N ALA A 78 13.32 -14.56 5.24
CA ALA A 78 13.32 -15.97 5.62
C ALA A 78 14.64 -16.71 5.27
N THR A 79 15.46 -16.14 4.37
CA THR A 79 16.68 -16.77 3.82
C THR A 79 17.92 -15.89 4.00
N VAL A 80 18.34 -15.17 2.96
CA VAL A 80 19.60 -14.40 2.92
C VAL A 80 19.65 -13.24 3.92
N GLY A 81 18.52 -12.59 4.18
CA GLY A 81 18.39 -11.50 5.14
C GLY A 81 18.10 -11.92 6.58
N ARG A 82 17.98 -13.23 6.82
CA ARG A 82 17.48 -13.77 8.10
C ARG A 82 18.26 -13.30 9.31
N SER A 83 19.57 -13.38 9.29
CA SER A 83 20.42 -12.98 10.42
C SER A 83 20.18 -11.51 10.80
N LYS A 84 20.12 -10.64 9.79
CA LYS A 84 19.84 -9.21 9.97
C LYS A 84 18.43 -8.97 10.48
N TYR A 85 17.45 -9.63 9.90
CA TYR A 85 16.05 -9.54 10.34
C TYR A 85 15.90 -9.98 11.81
N GLU A 86 16.48 -11.13 12.19
CA GLU A 86 16.42 -11.64 13.56
C GLU A 86 17.11 -10.70 14.56
N SER A 87 18.24 -10.07 14.19
CA SER A 87 18.92 -9.09 15.04
C SER A 87 18.10 -7.79 15.22
N GLU A 88 17.40 -7.34 14.20
CA GLU A 88 16.53 -6.16 14.29
C GLU A 88 15.28 -6.41 15.13
N ILE A 89 14.65 -7.58 14.98
CA ILE A 89 13.51 -7.97 15.82
C ILE A 89 13.86 -7.99 17.32
N GLN A 90 15.09 -8.34 17.70
CA GLN A 90 15.54 -8.32 19.09
C GLN A 90 15.60 -6.91 19.69
N VAL A 91 15.77 -5.89 18.86
CA VAL A 91 15.77 -4.48 19.28
C VAL A 91 14.47 -3.76 18.91
N GLU A 92 13.39 -4.51 18.68
CA GLU A 92 12.05 -4.02 18.34
C GLU A 92 12.05 -3.14 17.08
N GLN A 93 12.77 -3.57 16.04
CA GLN A 93 12.82 -2.91 14.74
C GLN A 93 12.64 -3.91 13.59
N ASN A 94 12.15 -3.43 12.44
CA ASN A 94 12.07 -4.20 11.20
C ASN A 94 12.12 -3.28 9.97
N ARG A 95 13.35 -2.92 9.52
CA ARG A 95 13.52 -2.10 8.31
C ARG A 95 13.00 -2.77 7.05
N PHE A 96 13.10 -4.11 6.95
CA PHE A 96 12.65 -4.84 5.76
C PHE A 96 11.17 -4.62 5.50
N ARG A 97 10.34 -4.64 6.55
CA ARG A 97 8.91 -4.34 6.47
C ARG A 97 8.65 -2.94 5.95
N TRP A 98 9.34 -1.94 6.49
CA TRP A 98 9.09 -0.54 6.13
C TRP A 98 9.55 -0.23 4.71
N VAL A 99 10.68 -0.78 4.26
CA VAL A 99 11.15 -0.66 2.87
C VAL A 99 10.18 -1.37 1.93
N GLU A 100 9.79 -2.59 2.23
CA GLU A 100 8.83 -3.33 1.41
C GLU A 100 7.49 -2.59 1.31
N TYR A 101 6.93 -2.14 2.43
CA TYR A 101 5.65 -1.44 2.46
C TYR A 101 5.71 -0.09 1.75
N SER A 102 6.79 0.67 1.86
CA SER A 102 6.90 1.96 1.17
C SER A 102 6.81 1.82 -0.35
N ILE A 103 7.26 0.70 -0.90
CA ILE A 103 7.20 0.42 -2.34
C ILE A 103 5.87 -0.26 -2.68
N SER A 104 5.57 -1.40 -2.04
CA SER A 104 4.41 -2.22 -2.41
C SER A 104 3.08 -1.52 -2.16
N SER A 105 2.91 -0.83 -1.01
CA SER A 105 1.68 -0.09 -0.74
C SER A 105 1.53 1.14 -1.65
N THR A 106 2.64 1.70 -2.14
CA THR A 106 2.58 2.79 -3.12
C THR A 106 2.09 2.29 -4.47
N VAL A 107 2.57 1.14 -4.94
CA VAL A 107 2.01 0.50 -6.14
C VAL A 107 0.52 0.19 -5.94
N MET A 108 0.14 -0.31 -4.76
CA MET A 108 -1.26 -0.59 -4.41
C MET A 108 -2.14 0.64 -4.51
N ILE A 109 -1.75 1.75 -3.84
CA ILE A 109 -2.60 2.96 -3.81
C ILE A 109 -2.69 3.61 -5.19
N LEU A 110 -1.64 3.56 -6.01
CA LEU A 110 -1.67 4.05 -7.38
C LEU A 110 -2.62 3.25 -8.26
N ALA A 111 -2.62 1.92 -8.15
CA ALA A 111 -3.57 1.07 -8.86
C ALA A 111 -5.03 1.37 -8.44
N ILE A 112 -5.27 1.60 -7.15
CA ILE A 112 -6.58 2.04 -6.64
C ILE A 112 -6.95 3.38 -7.23
N CYS A 113 -6.04 4.37 -7.24
CA CYS A 113 -6.29 5.69 -7.80
C CYS A 113 -6.73 5.63 -9.26
N LEU A 114 -6.04 4.84 -10.08
CA LEU A 114 -6.42 4.64 -11.48
C LEU A 114 -7.82 4.05 -11.62
N MET A 115 -8.17 3.05 -10.81
CA MET A 115 -9.52 2.45 -10.80
C MET A 115 -10.61 3.44 -10.38
N PHE A 116 -10.27 4.47 -9.62
CA PHE A 116 -11.19 5.54 -9.21
C PHE A 116 -11.20 6.74 -10.18
N GLY A 117 -10.44 6.67 -11.29
CA GLY A 117 -10.38 7.73 -12.29
C GLY A 117 -9.34 8.82 -12.00
N ILE A 118 -8.48 8.65 -10.99
CA ILE A 118 -7.36 9.55 -10.74
C ILE A 118 -6.21 9.13 -11.66
N GLY A 119 -6.14 9.71 -12.86
CA GLY A 119 -5.13 9.36 -13.88
C GLY A 119 -4.07 10.44 -14.10
N ASP A 120 -4.22 11.66 -13.56
CA ASP A 120 -3.23 12.72 -13.74
C ASP A 120 -1.90 12.37 -13.08
N ILE A 121 -0.80 12.48 -13.85
CA ILE A 121 0.53 12.06 -13.41
C ILE A 121 1.04 12.89 -12.22
N ALA A 122 0.74 14.18 -12.15
CA ALA A 122 1.17 15.02 -11.03
C ALA A 122 0.41 14.64 -9.75
N GLY A 123 -0.88 14.38 -9.86
CA GLY A 123 -1.70 13.85 -8.76
C GLY A 123 -1.20 12.50 -8.27
N LEU A 124 -0.92 11.57 -9.20
CA LEU A 124 -0.38 10.24 -8.88
C LEU A 124 0.99 10.32 -8.18
N LEU A 125 1.91 11.18 -8.64
CA LEU A 125 3.20 11.40 -7.99
C LEU A 125 3.05 12.00 -6.58
N GLY A 126 2.12 12.94 -6.39
CA GLY A 126 1.81 13.50 -5.08
C GLY A 126 1.29 12.42 -4.10
N ILE A 127 0.37 11.58 -4.57
CA ILE A 127 -0.18 10.45 -3.80
C ILE A 127 0.90 9.42 -3.48
N ALA A 128 1.75 9.07 -4.45
CA ALA A 128 2.88 8.17 -4.24
C ALA A 128 3.83 8.69 -3.16
N GLY A 129 4.20 9.96 -3.24
CA GLY A 129 5.09 10.61 -2.27
C GLY A 129 4.50 10.64 -0.86
N THR A 130 3.23 11.02 -0.71
CA THR A 130 2.59 11.06 0.61
C THR A 130 2.39 9.66 1.21
N ASN A 131 2.03 8.66 0.40
CA ASN A 131 1.92 7.27 0.86
C ASN A 131 3.28 6.70 1.30
N ALA A 132 4.33 6.90 0.50
CA ALA A 132 5.67 6.48 0.88
C ALA A 132 6.14 7.19 2.16
N ALA A 133 5.92 8.50 2.29
CA ALA A 133 6.24 9.27 3.49
C ALA A 133 5.50 8.74 4.73
N MET A 134 4.21 8.41 4.63
CA MET A 134 3.43 7.78 5.70
C MET A 134 4.12 6.52 6.23
N ILE A 135 4.53 5.63 5.33
CA ILE A 135 5.21 4.38 5.69
C ILE A 135 6.58 4.65 6.32
N LEU A 136 7.35 5.59 5.77
CA LEU A 136 8.66 5.96 6.30
C LEU A 136 8.56 6.63 7.68
N PHE A 137 7.52 7.39 7.97
CA PHE A 137 7.22 7.86 9.33
C PHE A 137 6.95 6.70 10.31
N GLY A 138 6.34 5.62 9.85
CA GLY A 138 6.23 4.38 10.62
C GLY A 138 7.61 3.77 10.94
N TRP A 139 8.56 3.83 10.01
CA TRP A 139 9.94 3.42 10.26
C TRP A 139 10.65 4.35 11.25
N ILE A 140 10.53 5.68 11.07
CA ILE A 140 11.08 6.65 12.02
C ILE A 140 10.53 6.38 13.44
N MET A 141 9.23 6.03 13.56
CA MET A 141 8.63 5.64 14.83
C MET A 141 9.41 4.52 15.53
N GLU A 142 9.89 3.50 14.80
CA GLU A 142 10.71 2.42 15.35
C GLU A 142 12.15 2.85 15.68
N VAL A 143 12.74 3.72 14.86
CA VAL A 143 14.13 4.17 15.04
C VAL A 143 14.27 5.05 16.28
N VAL A 144 13.33 5.96 16.50
CA VAL A 144 13.41 6.95 17.59
C VAL A 144 12.87 6.45 18.93
N ASN A 145 11.98 5.45 18.92
CA ASN A 145 11.36 4.89 20.11
C ASN A 145 12.02 3.59 20.55
N LYS A 146 13.06 3.69 21.34
CA LYS A 146 13.77 2.51 21.86
C LYS A 146 12.98 1.84 22.99
N PRO A 147 13.10 0.50 23.14
CA PRO A 147 12.47 -0.23 24.23
C PRO A 147 12.77 0.38 25.61
N GLY A 148 11.75 0.49 26.45
CA GLY A 148 11.87 1.02 27.82
C GLY A 148 11.85 2.54 27.95
N GLN A 149 11.85 3.29 26.86
CA GLN A 149 11.76 4.75 26.87
C GLN A 149 10.30 5.25 26.73
N LYS A 150 10.07 6.52 27.13
CA LYS A 150 8.78 7.19 26.87
C LYS A 150 8.58 7.36 25.37
N VAL A 151 7.42 6.94 24.89
CA VAL A 151 7.11 6.97 23.45
C VAL A 151 6.96 8.41 22.95
N TRP A 152 7.71 8.73 21.89
CA TRP A 152 7.57 9.98 21.14
C TRP A 152 6.63 9.77 19.95
N TRP A 153 5.42 10.29 20.05
CA TRP A 153 4.33 10.05 19.12
C TRP A 153 4.35 10.92 17.84
N THR A 154 5.21 11.93 17.77
CA THR A 154 5.22 12.87 16.65
C THR A 154 5.35 12.18 15.28
N PRO A 155 6.26 11.18 15.08
CA PRO A 155 6.34 10.51 13.78
C PRO A 155 5.04 9.78 13.43
N PHE A 156 4.36 9.17 14.40
CA PHE A 156 3.08 8.51 14.17
C PHE A 156 2.02 9.49 13.63
N TRP A 157 1.89 10.66 14.27
CA TRP A 157 0.92 11.67 13.83
C TRP A 157 1.26 12.27 12.48
N PHE A 158 2.55 12.50 12.18
CA PHE A 158 2.98 12.95 10.85
C PHE A 158 2.67 11.88 9.78
N GLY A 159 2.85 10.60 10.12
CA GLY A 159 2.41 9.50 9.27
C GLY A 159 0.90 9.52 9.00
N CYS A 160 0.08 9.76 10.04
CA CYS A 160 -1.37 9.88 9.87
C CYS A 160 -1.76 11.06 8.96
N ILE A 161 -1.09 12.23 9.11
CA ILE A 161 -1.34 13.40 8.26
C ILE A 161 -0.97 13.09 6.79
N ALA A 162 0.19 12.50 6.54
CA ALA A 162 0.57 12.10 5.19
C ALA A 162 -0.38 11.03 4.60
N GLY A 163 -0.78 10.07 5.45
CA GLY A 163 -1.60 8.94 5.04
C GLY A 163 -3.05 9.28 4.71
N ILE A 164 -3.59 10.39 5.23
CA ILE A 164 -4.98 10.79 4.92
C ILE A 164 -5.13 11.36 3.50
N VAL A 165 -4.06 11.90 2.91
CA VAL A 165 -4.10 12.61 1.63
C VAL A 165 -4.65 11.74 0.48
N PRO A 166 -4.14 10.49 0.26
CA PRO A 166 -4.71 9.61 -0.76
C PRO A 166 -6.21 9.37 -0.58
N TRP A 167 -6.65 9.20 0.67
CA TRP A 167 -8.05 8.91 0.99
C TRP A 167 -8.98 10.09 0.74
N ILE A 168 -8.52 11.32 1.00
CA ILE A 168 -9.28 12.53 0.63
C ILE A 168 -9.43 12.60 -0.90
N GLY A 169 -8.35 12.33 -1.65
CA GLY A 169 -8.41 12.27 -3.11
C GLY A 169 -9.43 11.24 -3.61
N LEU A 170 -9.33 10.00 -3.13
CA LEU A 170 -10.26 8.91 -3.49
C LEU A 170 -11.71 9.24 -3.12
N LEU A 171 -11.92 9.81 -1.93
CA LEU A 171 -13.27 10.19 -1.48
C LEU A 171 -13.88 11.29 -2.35
N PHE A 172 -13.07 12.24 -2.81
CA PHE A 172 -13.50 13.29 -3.73
C PHE A 172 -14.01 12.70 -5.06
N TYR A 173 -13.28 11.72 -5.63
CA TYR A 173 -13.72 11.04 -6.87
C TYR A 173 -14.91 10.12 -6.64
N LEU A 174 -15.03 9.52 -5.46
CA LEU A 174 -16.14 8.62 -5.13
C LEU A 174 -17.48 9.37 -4.90
N LEU A 175 -17.43 10.55 -4.30
CA LEU A 175 -18.61 11.30 -3.84
C LEU A 175 -18.75 12.66 -4.54
N GLY A 176 -17.83 13.04 -5.42
CA GLY A 176 -17.82 14.34 -6.08
C GLY A 176 -18.97 14.54 -7.07
N PRO A 177 -19.25 15.80 -7.47
CA PRO A 177 -20.26 16.10 -8.48
C PRO A 177 -19.96 15.37 -9.80
N GLY A 178 -20.96 14.65 -10.32
CA GLY A 178 -20.81 13.85 -11.54
C GLY A 178 -20.23 12.45 -11.35
N SER A 179 -19.98 12.04 -10.11
CA SER A 179 -19.62 10.66 -9.81
C SER A 179 -20.83 9.74 -10.00
N ASP A 180 -20.66 8.71 -10.82
CA ASP A 180 -21.64 7.62 -11.01
C ASP A 180 -20.92 6.29 -10.89
N MET A 181 -20.29 6.08 -9.72
CA MET A 181 -19.48 4.90 -9.48
C MET A 181 -20.37 3.67 -9.24
N PRO A 182 -20.05 2.51 -9.86
CA PRO A 182 -20.74 1.26 -9.58
C PRO A 182 -20.66 0.88 -8.11
N GLY A 183 -21.73 0.23 -7.57
CA GLY A 183 -21.83 -0.10 -6.15
C GLY A 183 -20.67 -0.92 -5.58
N PHE A 184 -20.02 -1.77 -6.39
CA PHE A 184 -18.87 -2.55 -5.96
C PHE A 184 -17.64 -1.68 -5.63
N VAL A 185 -17.48 -0.50 -6.26
CA VAL A 185 -16.37 0.44 -6.01
C VAL A 185 -16.41 0.96 -4.58
N TYR A 186 -17.61 1.21 -4.04
CA TYR A 186 -17.78 1.58 -2.63
C TYR A 186 -17.31 0.45 -1.70
N GLY A 187 -17.60 -0.81 -2.06
CA GLY A 187 -17.12 -1.97 -1.31
C GLY A 187 -15.59 -2.09 -1.32
N ILE A 188 -14.96 -1.83 -2.46
CA ILE A 188 -13.49 -1.77 -2.58
C ILE A 188 -12.94 -0.66 -1.68
N PHE A 189 -13.48 0.57 -1.80
CA PHE A 189 -13.03 1.69 -0.98
C PHE A 189 -13.08 1.38 0.51
N ILE A 190 -14.22 0.90 1.02
CA ILE A 190 -14.43 0.60 2.44
C ILE A 190 -13.47 -0.49 2.92
N SER A 191 -13.37 -1.60 2.18
CA SER A 191 -12.52 -2.72 2.57
C SER A 191 -11.04 -2.35 2.63
N ILE A 192 -10.56 -1.61 1.62
CA ILE A 192 -9.16 -1.21 1.55
C ILE A 192 -8.86 -0.12 2.59
N PHE A 193 -9.76 0.85 2.78
CA PHE A 193 -9.63 1.85 3.85
C PHE A 193 -9.47 1.19 5.22
N ILE A 194 -10.29 0.18 5.53
CA ILE A 194 -10.18 -0.58 6.76
C ILE A 194 -8.82 -1.27 6.85
N PHE A 195 -8.41 -2.01 5.81
CA PHE A 195 -7.13 -2.72 5.83
C PHE A 195 -5.95 -1.78 6.05
N PHE A 196 -5.86 -0.65 5.34
CA PHE A 196 -4.77 0.30 5.50
C PHE A 196 -4.73 0.88 6.93
N ASN A 197 -5.88 1.22 7.51
CA ASN A 197 -5.94 1.75 8.86
C ASN A 197 -5.61 0.71 9.94
N LEU A 198 -5.83 -0.58 9.69
CA LEU A 198 -5.43 -1.65 10.60
C LEU A 198 -3.91 -1.73 10.79
N PHE A 199 -3.09 -1.30 9.81
CA PHE A 199 -1.64 -1.22 9.99
C PHE A 199 -1.26 -0.11 10.99
N ALA A 200 -1.86 1.06 10.89
CA ALA A 200 -1.66 2.15 11.84
C ALA A 200 -2.17 1.77 13.24
N LEU A 201 -3.34 1.13 13.31
CA LEU A 201 -3.88 0.62 14.57
C LEU A 201 -2.96 -0.42 15.21
N ASN A 202 -2.40 -1.37 14.42
CA ASN A 202 -1.46 -2.36 14.92
C ASN A 202 -0.21 -1.68 15.52
N GLN A 203 0.34 -0.65 14.84
CA GLN A 203 1.46 0.13 15.36
C GLN A 203 1.08 0.86 16.66
N TYR A 204 -0.07 1.53 16.69
CA TYR A 204 -0.56 2.21 17.87
C TYR A 204 -0.69 1.28 19.08
N LEU A 205 -1.33 0.12 18.91
CA LEU A 205 -1.51 -0.88 19.96
C LEU A 205 -0.16 -1.43 20.45
N GLN A 206 0.81 -1.62 19.55
CA GLN A 206 2.15 -2.10 19.87
C GLN A 206 2.91 -1.10 20.76
N TYR A 207 2.91 0.20 20.41
CA TYR A 207 3.55 1.23 21.21
C TYR A 207 2.80 1.55 22.52
N LYS A 208 1.49 1.36 22.54
CA LYS A 208 0.66 1.45 23.80
C LYS A 208 0.78 0.18 24.64
N LYS A 209 1.40 -0.88 24.14
CA LYS A 209 1.56 -2.19 24.82
C LYS A 209 0.23 -2.78 25.30
N VAL A 210 -0.83 -2.68 24.47
CA VAL A 210 -2.18 -3.12 24.84
C VAL A 210 -2.29 -4.66 24.75
N GLY A 211 -2.55 -5.32 25.86
CA GLY A 211 -2.79 -6.77 25.91
C GLY A 211 -1.66 -7.58 25.24
N LYS A 212 -1.98 -8.38 24.22
CA LYS A 212 -0.99 -9.21 23.50
C LYS A 212 0.05 -8.38 22.73
N TRP A 213 -0.28 -7.13 22.36
CA TRP A 213 0.65 -6.21 21.70
C TRP A 213 1.77 -5.68 22.60
N ALA A 214 1.75 -5.99 23.90
CA ALA A 214 2.92 -5.79 24.77
C ALA A 214 4.15 -6.56 24.28
N SER A 215 3.95 -7.64 23.52
CA SER A 215 5.01 -8.37 22.81
C SER A 215 5.20 -7.81 21.40
N TYR A 216 6.40 -7.29 21.10
CA TYR A 216 6.75 -6.85 19.75
C TYR A 216 6.53 -7.95 18.69
N ILE A 217 6.88 -9.20 19.01
CA ILE A 217 6.71 -10.36 18.13
C ILE A 217 5.22 -10.60 17.78
N TYR A 218 4.30 -10.28 18.70
CA TYR A 218 2.87 -10.38 18.39
C TYR A 218 2.45 -9.35 17.35
N GLY A 219 2.87 -8.08 17.50
CA GLY A 219 2.66 -7.03 16.51
C GLY A 219 3.27 -7.37 15.15
N GLU A 220 4.48 -7.96 15.14
CA GLU A 220 5.12 -8.44 13.90
C GLU A 220 4.28 -9.51 13.17
N ARG A 221 3.73 -10.47 13.92
CA ARG A 221 2.81 -11.47 13.32
C ARG A 221 1.54 -10.82 12.78
N ALA A 222 1.00 -9.85 13.50
CA ALA A 222 -0.18 -9.11 13.04
C ALA A 222 0.11 -8.36 11.74
N TYR A 223 1.25 -7.66 11.63
CA TYR A 223 1.68 -7.03 10.37
C TYR A 223 1.79 -8.04 9.22
N LEU A 224 2.36 -9.20 9.46
CA LEU A 224 2.55 -10.22 8.45
C LEU A 224 1.20 -10.78 7.96
N ILE A 225 0.27 -11.04 8.87
CA ILE A 225 -1.09 -11.50 8.54
C ILE A 225 -1.87 -10.40 7.81
N LEU A 226 -1.80 -9.16 8.30
CA LEU A 226 -2.45 -8.02 7.66
C LEU A 226 -1.90 -7.78 6.24
N SER A 227 -0.59 -7.88 6.06
CA SER A 227 0.04 -7.75 4.73
C SER A 227 -0.50 -8.80 3.76
N LEU A 228 -0.53 -10.07 4.18
CA LEU A 228 -1.03 -11.14 3.35
C LEU A 228 -2.51 -10.93 3.01
N THR A 229 -3.36 -10.68 4.01
CA THR A 229 -4.81 -10.56 3.81
C THR A 229 -5.18 -9.32 3.00
N ALA A 230 -4.60 -8.16 3.32
CA ALA A 230 -4.90 -6.90 2.62
C ALA A 230 -4.46 -6.95 1.16
N LYS A 231 -3.24 -7.44 0.89
CA LYS A 231 -2.73 -7.53 -0.48
C LYS A 231 -3.47 -8.55 -1.31
N SER A 232 -3.81 -9.71 -0.72
CA SER A 232 -4.64 -10.71 -1.38
C SER A 232 -6.02 -10.15 -1.71
N ALA A 233 -6.69 -9.54 -0.72
CA ALA A 233 -8.02 -8.96 -0.93
C ALA A 233 -8.00 -7.90 -2.04
N LEU A 234 -7.04 -6.96 -1.99
CA LEU A 234 -6.93 -5.93 -3.02
C LEU A 234 -6.60 -6.50 -4.40
N ALA A 235 -5.62 -7.42 -4.48
CA ALA A 235 -5.22 -7.99 -5.76
C ALA A 235 -6.40 -8.66 -6.47
N TRP A 236 -7.19 -9.45 -5.74
CA TRP A 236 -8.37 -10.11 -6.30
C TRP A 236 -9.54 -9.16 -6.55
N GLN A 237 -9.71 -8.09 -5.76
CA GLN A 237 -10.70 -7.05 -6.04
C GLN A 237 -10.35 -6.26 -7.31
N LEU A 238 -9.09 -5.86 -7.49
CA LEU A 238 -8.63 -5.19 -8.71
C LEU A 238 -8.78 -6.11 -9.92
N PHE A 239 -8.29 -7.34 -9.81
CA PHE A 239 -8.30 -8.30 -10.91
C PHE A 239 -9.72 -8.77 -11.26
N GLY A 240 -10.57 -9.08 -10.27
CA GLY A 240 -11.94 -9.53 -10.51
C GLY A 240 -12.77 -8.55 -11.30
N ASN A 241 -12.53 -7.25 -11.14
CA ASN A 241 -13.20 -6.23 -11.92
C ASN A 241 -12.68 -6.11 -13.37
N THR A 242 -11.47 -6.59 -13.66
CA THR A 242 -10.95 -6.60 -15.04
C THR A 242 -11.53 -7.75 -15.87
N LEU A 243 -12.08 -8.79 -15.23
CA LEU A 243 -12.69 -9.93 -15.92
C LEU A 243 -14.14 -9.68 -16.36
N SER A 244 -14.80 -8.67 -15.78
CA SER A 244 -16.20 -8.36 -16.07
C SER A 244 -16.39 -7.35 -17.22
N ASN A 245 -15.31 -6.89 -17.81
CA ASN A 245 -15.25 -6.04 -18.99
C ASN A 245 -14.57 -6.80 -20.12
#